data_0e3648f80cbe5df53dcf13c79ae3fbbb
#
_entry.id   0e3648f80cbe5df53dcf13c79ae3fbbb
#
_cell.length_a   1.000
_cell.length_b   1.000
_cell.length_c   1.000
_cell.angle_alpha   90.00
_cell.angle_beta   90.00
_cell.angle_gamma   90.00
#
_symmetry.space_group_name_H-M   'P 1'
#
loop_
_entity.id
_entity.type
_entity.pdbx_description
1 polymer ?
#
loop_
_entity_poly.entity_id
_entity_poly.type
_entity_poly.pdbx_seq_one_letter_code
_entity_poly.pdbx_strand_id
1 'polypeptide(L)'
;MVQIDLAKDSVREANEKIRELGAKGEDIDVINPDARHHIGVGLTEAVTVRVRGSAGYFCAGLTDKANFDIEANVGWGVGDNMYTGSVVVRGNAGAIPGVAIRGAEIVIHGNMGSRAGQVMKEGTLCCVGNANFMAGYMMYGGRIIILGDSGERVGEDMSAGEIFVAGDVASLGSDAKQTDLGSEEDQDIREFLDKYKINFSGSLKKIVNAGTKLRYAKSEEQVRSIPFFTFSGNSEYWNPKIQEDIHIKSQIGRYRVRGYGGARPLPHLGVGRAVGRAQ
;
A
#
# COMPACT_ATOMS: atom_id res chain seq x y z
N MET A 1 17.98 -7.84 -20.09
CA MET A 1 16.94 -8.39 -19.19
C MET A 1 17.38 -9.80 -18.83
N VAL A 2 17.50 -10.08 -17.55
CA VAL A 2 17.96 -11.38 -17.04
C VAL A 2 16.76 -12.20 -16.61
N GLN A 3 16.78 -13.51 -16.91
CA GLN A 3 15.67 -14.40 -16.62
C GLN A 3 15.91 -15.18 -15.32
N ILE A 4 14.89 -15.23 -14.47
CA ILE A 4 14.83 -16.05 -13.25
C ILE A 4 13.70 -17.06 -13.41
N ASP A 5 13.99 -18.33 -13.22
CA ASP A 5 13.05 -19.43 -13.45
C ASP A 5 12.58 -20.05 -12.11
N LEU A 6 11.35 -19.75 -11.72
CA LEU A 6 10.75 -20.27 -10.48
C LEU A 6 10.40 -21.77 -10.53
N ALA A 7 10.50 -22.42 -11.68
CA ALA A 7 10.49 -23.88 -11.74
C ALA A 7 11.78 -24.51 -11.19
N LYS A 8 12.89 -23.75 -11.15
CA LYS A 8 14.22 -24.20 -10.71
C LYS A 8 14.62 -23.61 -9.37
N ASP A 9 14.24 -22.35 -9.13
CA ASP A 9 14.61 -21.62 -7.92
C ASP A 9 13.46 -21.63 -6.91
N SER A 10 13.76 -21.71 -5.64
CA SER A 10 12.82 -21.33 -4.59
C SER A 10 12.54 -19.83 -4.65
N VAL A 11 11.41 -19.37 -4.09
CA VAL A 11 11.09 -17.93 -4.03
C VAL A 11 12.16 -17.15 -3.28
N ARG A 12 12.79 -17.73 -2.27
CA ARG A 12 13.88 -17.10 -1.52
C ARG A 12 15.09 -16.87 -2.42
N GLU A 13 15.55 -17.87 -3.10
CA GLU A 13 16.70 -17.78 -4.04
C GLU A 13 16.39 -16.80 -5.16
N ALA A 14 15.17 -16.86 -5.71
CA ALA A 14 14.74 -15.92 -6.74
C ALA A 14 14.75 -14.45 -6.22
N ASN A 15 14.26 -14.20 -5.03
CA ASN A 15 14.28 -12.85 -4.44
C ASN A 15 15.71 -12.37 -4.13
N GLU A 16 16.62 -13.24 -3.73
CA GLU A 16 18.03 -12.91 -3.58
C GLU A 16 18.64 -12.50 -4.92
N LYS A 17 18.41 -13.27 -5.99
CA LYS A 17 18.85 -12.94 -7.36
C LYS A 17 18.20 -11.64 -7.88
N ILE A 18 16.90 -11.42 -7.64
CA ILE A 18 16.20 -10.18 -8.02
C ILE A 18 16.90 -8.97 -7.41
N ARG A 19 17.23 -9.01 -6.11
CA ARG A 19 17.94 -7.91 -5.44
C ARG A 19 19.36 -7.72 -5.97
N GLU A 20 20.10 -8.80 -6.22
CA GLU A 20 21.45 -8.73 -6.78
C GLU A 20 21.47 -8.13 -8.18
N LEU A 21 20.53 -8.49 -9.04
CA LEU A 21 20.35 -7.95 -10.38
C LEU A 21 19.87 -6.51 -10.34
N GLY A 22 18.90 -6.21 -9.45
CA GLY A 22 18.41 -4.86 -9.21
C GLY A 22 19.52 -3.91 -8.80
N ALA A 23 20.40 -4.31 -7.90
CA ALA A 23 21.57 -3.53 -7.49
C ALA A 23 22.57 -3.23 -8.66
N LYS A 24 22.50 -4.00 -9.73
CA LYS A 24 23.26 -3.76 -10.97
C LYS A 24 22.48 -2.93 -11.99
N GLY A 25 21.23 -2.55 -11.68
CA GLY A 25 20.34 -1.82 -12.59
C GLY A 25 19.80 -2.69 -13.74
N GLU A 26 19.76 -4.01 -13.58
CA GLU A 26 19.30 -4.92 -14.61
C GLU A 26 17.79 -5.20 -14.47
N ASP A 27 17.06 -5.04 -15.58
CA ASP A 27 15.67 -5.49 -15.68
C ASP A 27 15.56 -7.01 -15.66
N ILE A 28 14.48 -7.53 -15.07
CA ILE A 28 14.34 -8.95 -14.72
C ILE A 28 13.04 -9.52 -15.31
N ASP A 29 13.14 -10.71 -15.92
CA ASP A 29 12.01 -11.54 -16.30
C ASP A 29 11.88 -12.73 -15.32
N VAL A 30 10.79 -12.81 -14.58
CA VAL A 30 10.45 -13.96 -13.72
C VAL A 30 9.51 -14.88 -14.50
N ILE A 31 9.99 -16.07 -14.85
CA ILE A 31 9.22 -17.08 -15.58
C ILE A 31 8.77 -18.22 -14.67
N ASN A 32 7.71 -18.93 -15.06
CA ASN A 32 7.09 -20.03 -14.30
C ASN A 32 6.73 -19.63 -12.86
N PRO A 33 6.06 -18.47 -12.66
CA PRO A 33 5.76 -17.98 -11.30
C PRO A 33 4.78 -18.88 -10.56
N ASP A 34 3.90 -19.60 -11.25
CA ASP A 34 2.96 -20.59 -10.70
C ASP A 34 2.23 -20.09 -9.42
N ALA A 35 1.79 -18.84 -9.44
CA ALA A 35 1.13 -18.16 -8.32
C ALA A 35 1.90 -18.23 -6.99
N ARG A 36 3.22 -18.35 -7.03
CA ARG A 36 4.05 -18.35 -5.81
C ARG A 36 3.98 -17.00 -5.10
N HIS A 37 4.05 -17.06 -3.77
CA HIS A 37 3.92 -15.90 -2.90
C HIS A 37 5.23 -15.12 -2.77
N HIS A 38 5.14 -13.83 -2.40
CA HIS A 38 6.27 -12.97 -2.04
C HIS A 38 7.30 -12.74 -3.17
N ILE A 39 6.91 -12.80 -4.43
CA ILE A 39 7.80 -12.50 -5.56
C ILE A 39 8.18 -11.01 -5.53
N GLY A 40 9.49 -10.70 -5.56
CA GLY A 40 10.02 -9.35 -5.62
C GLY A 40 9.88 -8.52 -4.35
N VAL A 41 9.68 -9.17 -3.18
CA VAL A 41 9.54 -8.46 -1.90
C VAL A 41 10.85 -7.78 -1.49
N GLY A 42 10.73 -6.52 -1.03
CA GLY A 42 11.86 -5.74 -0.47
C GLY A 42 12.87 -5.29 -1.52
N LEU A 43 12.48 -5.13 -2.78
CA LEU A 43 13.31 -4.54 -3.83
C LEU A 43 13.28 -3.01 -3.71
N THR A 44 14.46 -2.38 -3.64
CA THR A 44 14.60 -0.93 -3.43
C THR A 44 15.23 -0.19 -4.60
N GLU A 45 15.46 -0.89 -5.70
CA GLU A 45 16.15 -0.39 -6.87
C GLU A 45 15.16 0.02 -7.97
N ALA A 46 15.52 1.04 -8.77
CA ALA A 46 14.71 1.55 -9.88
C ALA A 46 14.85 0.65 -11.12
N VAL A 47 14.33 -0.56 -11.05
CA VAL A 47 14.37 -1.56 -12.13
C VAL A 47 12.97 -2.09 -12.43
N THR A 48 12.83 -2.75 -13.59
CA THR A 48 11.57 -3.38 -13.99
C THR A 48 11.64 -4.90 -13.76
N VAL A 49 10.66 -5.42 -13.04
CA VAL A 49 10.43 -6.86 -12.85
C VAL A 49 9.17 -7.26 -13.61
N ARG A 50 9.34 -8.08 -14.66
CA ARG A 50 8.21 -8.67 -15.38
C ARG A 50 7.94 -10.06 -14.85
N VAL A 51 6.70 -10.32 -14.45
CA VAL A 51 6.26 -11.64 -14.00
C VAL A 51 5.43 -12.28 -15.09
N ARG A 52 5.97 -13.32 -15.73
CA ARG A 52 5.37 -14.03 -16.86
C ARG A 52 4.33 -15.04 -16.41
N GLY A 53 3.21 -14.55 -15.91
CA GLY A 53 2.09 -15.34 -15.41
C GLY A 53 1.48 -14.78 -14.14
N SER A 54 0.83 -15.63 -13.35
CA SER A 54 0.18 -15.24 -12.08
C SER A 54 1.19 -15.24 -10.93
N ALA A 55 1.11 -14.21 -10.06
CA ALA A 55 1.81 -14.17 -8.79
C ALA A 55 0.85 -14.45 -7.62
N GLY A 56 1.37 -15.00 -6.53
CA GLY A 56 0.60 -15.25 -5.31
C GLY A 56 0.51 -14.03 -4.39
N TYR A 57 0.44 -14.29 -3.09
CA TYR A 57 0.25 -13.26 -2.07
C TYR A 57 1.49 -12.38 -1.91
N PHE A 58 1.26 -11.09 -1.61
CA PHE A 58 2.29 -10.09 -1.28
C PHE A 58 3.39 -9.93 -2.34
N CYS A 59 3.05 -10.11 -3.62
CA CYS A 59 3.95 -9.77 -4.72
C CYS A 59 4.25 -8.27 -4.69
N ALA A 60 5.50 -7.86 -4.97
CA ALA A 60 5.98 -6.48 -4.91
C ALA A 60 5.81 -5.80 -3.52
N GLY A 61 5.66 -6.56 -2.44
CA GLY A 61 5.53 -5.98 -1.10
C GLY A 61 6.83 -5.32 -0.61
N LEU A 62 6.72 -4.25 0.21
CA LEU A 62 7.83 -3.54 0.84
C LEU A 62 8.88 -3.01 -0.16
N THR A 63 8.48 -2.70 -1.39
CA THR A 63 9.38 -2.21 -2.43
C THR A 63 9.44 -0.68 -2.48
N ASP A 64 10.53 -0.15 -3.04
CA ASP A 64 10.71 1.25 -3.34
C ASP A 64 11.33 1.43 -4.73
N LYS A 65 10.82 2.36 -5.54
CA LYS A 65 11.27 2.72 -6.90
C LYS A 65 11.08 1.64 -7.98
N ALA A 66 10.87 0.38 -7.60
CA ALA A 66 10.76 -0.70 -8.57
C ALA A 66 9.44 -0.67 -9.34
N ASN A 67 9.47 -1.14 -10.58
CA ASN A 67 8.29 -1.27 -11.42
C ASN A 67 8.02 -2.75 -11.70
N PHE A 68 6.76 -3.16 -11.52
CA PHE A 68 6.32 -4.53 -11.77
C PHE A 68 5.28 -4.56 -12.91
N ASP A 69 5.47 -5.46 -13.87
CA ASP A 69 4.48 -5.78 -14.89
C ASP A 69 4.12 -7.28 -14.77
N ILE A 70 2.89 -7.56 -14.33
CA ILE A 70 2.42 -8.91 -14.01
C ILE A 70 1.39 -9.31 -15.07
N GLU A 71 1.70 -10.32 -15.88
CA GLU A 71 0.93 -10.67 -17.07
C GLU A 71 -0.45 -11.29 -16.78
N ALA A 72 -0.67 -11.80 -15.56
CA ALA A 72 -1.93 -12.46 -15.21
C ALA A 72 -2.47 -11.97 -13.86
N ASN A 73 -3.02 -12.88 -13.05
CA ASN A 73 -3.63 -12.52 -11.77
C ASN A 73 -2.61 -12.42 -10.65
N VAL A 74 -3.01 -11.71 -9.58
CA VAL A 74 -2.25 -11.66 -8.33
C VAL A 74 -3.12 -12.06 -7.14
N GLY A 75 -2.47 -12.63 -6.13
CA GLY A 75 -3.11 -12.96 -4.86
C GLY A 75 -3.37 -11.73 -3.98
N TRP A 76 -3.48 -11.95 -2.68
CA TRP A 76 -3.73 -10.90 -1.70
C TRP A 76 -2.51 -10.02 -1.49
N GLY A 77 -2.74 -8.72 -1.22
CA GLY A 77 -1.70 -7.79 -0.77
C GLY A 77 -0.65 -7.46 -1.81
N VAL A 78 -0.98 -7.43 -3.10
CA VAL A 78 -0.05 -6.92 -4.10
C VAL A 78 0.35 -5.48 -3.79
N GLY A 79 1.66 -5.17 -3.80
CA GLY A 79 2.18 -3.84 -3.46
C GLY A 79 2.03 -3.46 -1.98
N ASP A 80 1.91 -4.44 -1.06
CA ASP A 80 1.82 -4.18 0.39
C ASP A 80 2.96 -3.29 0.87
N ASN A 81 2.62 -2.17 1.55
CA ASN A 81 3.58 -1.18 2.08
C ASN A 81 4.60 -0.64 1.06
N MET A 82 4.25 -0.61 -0.22
CA MET A 82 5.11 -0.08 -1.28
C MET A 82 5.28 1.44 -1.13
N TYR A 83 6.53 1.93 -1.25
CA TYR A 83 6.84 3.36 -1.10
C TYR A 83 6.61 4.13 -2.39
N THR A 84 7.39 3.86 -3.42
CA THR A 84 7.27 4.47 -4.75
C THR A 84 7.44 3.42 -5.84
N GLY A 85 7.37 3.82 -7.11
CA GLY A 85 7.38 2.91 -8.24
C GLY A 85 5.97 2.50 -8.67
N SER A 86 5.86 1.44 -9.45
CA SER A 86 4.57 1.03 -10.00
C SER A 86 4.36 -0.48 -10.04
N VAL A 87 3.09 -0.89 -9.98
CA VAL A 87 2.67 -2.27 -10.26
C VAL A 87 1.54 -2.24 -11.27
N VAL A 88 1.72 -2.94 -12.38
CA VAL A 88 0.66 -3.16 -13.37
C VAL A 88 0.29 -4.63 -13.38
N VAL A 89 -0.96 -4.94 -13.08
CA VAL A 89 -1.54 -6.29 -13.10
C VAL A 89 -2.49 -6.40 -14.29
N ARG A 90 -2.22 -7.27 -15.23
CA ARG A 90 -3.05 -7.44 -16.43
C ARG A 90 -4.35 -8.21 -16.17
N GLY A 91 -4.39 -8.99 -15.09
CA GLY A 91 -5.56 -9.74 -14.64
C GLY A 91 -6.22 -9.12 -13.41
N ASN A 92 -6.74 -9.98 -12.54
CA ASN A 92 -7.41 -9.62 -11.29
C ASN A 92 -6.44 -9.59 -10.12
N ALA A 93 -6.77 -8.83 -9.08
CA ALA A 93 -6.10 -8.86 -7.80
C ALA A 93 -7.01 -9.41 -6.70
N GLY A 94 -6.43 -10.17 -5.78
CA GLY A 94 -7.12 -10.66 -4.58
C GLY A 94 -7.46 -9.55 -3.59
N ALA A 95 -7.73 -9.90 -2.33
CA ALA A 95 -8.04 -8.94 -1.29
C ALA A 95 -6.85 -8.04 -0.93
N ILE A 96 -7.13 -6.88 -0.34
CA ILE A 96 -6.16 -5.90 0.16
C ILE A 96 -5.07 -5.47 -0.85
N PRO A 97 -5.36 -5.30 -2.16
CA PRO A 97 -4.36 -4.75 -3.06
C PRO A 97 -4.02 -3.32 -2.65
N GLY A 98 -2.75 -2.95 -2.70
CA GLY A 98 -2.28 -1.62 -2.32
C GLY A 98 -2.43 -1.29 -0.84
N VAL A 99 -2.47 -2.31 0.04
CA VAL A 99 -2.54 -2.06 1.48
C VAL A 99 -1.34 -1.25 1.95
N ALA A 100 -1.61 -0.16 2.68
CA ALA A 100 -0.62 0.72 3.30
C ALA A 100 0.40 1.36 2.33
N ILE A 101 0.12 1.47 1.03
CA ILE A 101 1.02 2.15 0.09
C ILE A 101 1.24 3.61 0.49
N ARG A 102 2.41 4.17 0.12
CA ARG A 102 2.90 5.47 0.59
C ARG A 102 3.19 6.47 -0.54
N GLY A 103 3.02 6.09 -1.81
CA GLY A 103 3.28 6.94 -2.96
C GLY A 103 3.39 6.15 -4.27
N ALA A 104 3.23 4.84 -4.20
CA ALA A 104 3.25 3.96 -5.37
C ALA A 104 2.00 4.10 -6.24
N GLU A 105 2.12 3.71 -7.50
CA GLU A 105 1.01 3.59 -8.44
C GLU A 105 0.72 2.12 -8.72
N ILE A 106 -0.50 1.67 -8.42
CA ILE A 106 -0.92 0.29 -8.69
C ILE A 106 -2.10 0.31 -9.64
N VAL A 107 -1.97 -0.38 -10.77
CA VAL A 107 -3.00 -0.49 -11.80
C VAL A 107 -3.40 -1.94 -11.99
N ILE A 108 -4.69 -2.22 -11.84
CA ILE A 108 -5.29 -3.55 -11.99
C ILE A 108 -6.27 -3.50 -13.16
N HIS A 109 -5.96 -4.20 -14.27
CA HIS A 109 -6.81 -4.21 -15.46
C HIS A 109 -8.10 -5.05 -15.28
N GLY A 110 -8.09 -6.00 -14.36
CA GLY A 110 -9.29 -6.76 -13.99
C GLY A 110 -10.02 -6.20 -12.77
N ASN A 111 -10.58 -7.08 -11.97
CA ASN A 111 -11.27 -6.75 -10.72
C ASN A 111 -10.30 -6.78 -9.53
N MET A 112 -10.63 -6.06 -8.48
CA MET A 112 -9.91 -6.12 -7.22
C MET A 112 -10.80 -6.59 -6.06
N GLY A 113 -10.19 -7.36 -5.15
CA GLY A 113 -10.86 -7.95 -4.01
C GLY A 113 -11.21 -6.94 -2.92
N SER A 114 -11.67 -7.46 -1.79
CA SER A 114 -12.11 -6.65 -0.65
C SER A 114 -10.98 -5.84 -0.01
N ARG A 115 -11.32 -4.71 0.58
CA ARG A 115 -10.44 -3.80 1.31
C ARG A 115 -9.26 -3.29 0.47
N ALA A 116 -9.50 -3.04 -0.80
CA ALA A 116 -8.54 -2.40 -1.68
C ALA A 116 -8.11 -1.04 -1.11
N GLY A 117 -6.81 -0.75 -1.08
CA GLY A 117 -6.29 0.49 -0.48
C GLY A 117 -6.47 0.58 1.04
N GLN A 118 -6.62 -0.56 1.74
CA GLN A 118 -6.70 -0.55 3.21
C GLN A 118 -5.50 0.17 3.81
N VAL A 119 -5.74 1.11 4.77
CA VAL A 119 -4.73 1.95 5.44
C VAL A 119 -3.77 2.66 4.49
N MET A 120 -4.20 2.89 3.24
CA MET A 120 -3.45 3.64 2.23
C MET A 120 -3.13 5.04 2.74
N LYS A 121 -1.92 5.53 2.48
CA LYS A 121 -1.43 6.82 2.99
C LYS A 121 -1.24 7.83 1.87
N GLU A 122 -0.75 7.40 0.73
CA GLU A 122 -0.49 8.23 -0.43
C GLU A 122 -0.38 7.33 -1.68
N GLY A 123 -0.32 7.92 -2.88
CA GLY A 123 -0.21 7.21 -4.15
C GLY A 123 -1.56 6.98 -4.82
N THR A 124 -1.58 6.10 -5.81
CA THR A 124 -2.77 5.82 -6.61
C THR A 124 -2.98 4.31 -6.76
N LEU A 125 -4.19 3.85 -6.44
CA LEU A 125 -4.66 2.50 -6.76
C LEU A 125 -5.78 2.60 -7.78
N CYS A 126 -5.58 2.05 -8.99
CA CYS A 126 -6.57 2.07 -10.06
C CYS A 126 -7.04 0.65 -10.39
N CYS A 127 -8.35 0.49 -10.57
CA CYS A 127 -9.01 -0.72 -11.01
C CYS A 127 -9.86 -0.44 -12.24
N VAL A 128 -9.59 -1.13 -13.35
CA VAL A 128 -10.40 -1.00 -14.58
C VAL A 128 -11.74 -1.74 -14.46
N GLY A 129 -11.76 -2.84 -13.71
CA GLY A 129 -12.97 -3.59 -13.39
C GLY A 129 -13.64 -3.11 -12.10
N ASN A 130 -14.27 -4.05 -11.42
CA ASN A 130 -15.02 -3.81 -10.18
C ASN A 130 -14.14 -3.95 -8.95
N ALA A 131 -14.48 -3.19 -7.91
CA ALA A 131 -13.93 -3.35 -6.56
C ALA A 131 -14.94 -4.02 -5.63
N ASN A 132 -14.46 -4.87 -4.74
CA ASN A 132 -15.32 -5.57 -3.79
C ASN A 132 -15.49 -4.76 -2.50
N PHE A 133 -15.95 -5.38 -1.46
CA PHE A 133 -16.32 -4.89 -0.14
C PHE A 133 -15.23 -4.01 0.53
N MET A 134 -15.62 -2.85 1.09
CA MET A 134 -14.77 -1.94 1.88
C MET A 134 -13.56 -1.36 1.12
N ALA A 135 -13.68 -1.00 -0.16
CA ALA A 135 -12.61 -0.24 -0.82
C ALA A 135 -12.32 1.06 -0.05
N GLY A 136 -11.05 1.37 0.22
CA GLY A 136 -10.61 2.52 1.02
C GLY A 136 -10.81 2.37 2.53
N TYR A 137 -10.89 1.13 3.05
CA TYR A 137 -11.05 0.89 4.48
C TYR A 137 -9.88 1.49 5.29
N MET A 138 -10.19 2.32 6.29
CA MET A 138 -9.20 3.03 7.12
C MET A 138 -8.18 3.84 6.29
N MET A 139 -8.59 4.39 5.15
CA MET A 139 -7.73 5.18 4.27
C MET A 139 -7.32 6.50 4.95
N TYR A 140 -6.04 6.85 4.88
CA TYR A 140 -5.45 8.06 5.45
C TYR A 140 -5.04 9.09 4.39
N GLY A 141 -5.01 8.73 3.11
CA GLY A 141 -4.62 9.62 2.03
C GLY A 141 -4.47 8.86 0.70
N GLY A 142 -4.06 9.57 -0.34
CA GLY A 142 -3.96 9.05 -1.69
C GLY A 142 -5.29 8.95 -2.41
N ARG A 143 -5.34 8.26 -3.54
CA ARG A 143 -6.55 8.11 -4.33
C ARG A 143 -6.79 6.69 -4.82
N ILE A 144 -8.05 6.27 -4.82
CA ILE A 144 -8.50 5.01 -5.41
C ILE A 144 -9.41 5.33 -6.59
N ILE A 145 -9.16 4.75 -7.77
CA ILE A 145 -9.95 4.93 -8.98
C ILE A 145 -10.55 3.58 -9.36
N ILE A 146 -11.87 3.50 -9.45
CA ILE A 146 -12.63 2.30 -9.79
C ILE A 146 -13.46 2.63 -11.03
N LEU A 147 -13.11 2.04 -12.19
CA LEU A 147 -13.82 2.30 -13.44
C LEU A 147 -15.05 1.41 -13.65
N GLY A 148 -15.22 0.39 -12.82
CA GLY A 148 -16.44 -0.43 -12.72
C GLY A 148 -17.25 -0.07 -11.49
N ASP A 149 -17.99 -1.06 -10.97
CA ASP A 149 -18.81 -0.95 -9.77
C ASP A 149 -17.99 -1.13 -8.50
N SER A 150 -18.48 -0.59 -7.40
CA SER A 150 -17.91 -0.85 -6.07
C SER A 150 -18.91 -1.55 -5.17
N GLY A 151 -18.39 -2.45 -4.31
CA GLY A 151 -19.18 -3.16 -3.32
C GLY A 151 -19.65 -2.27 -2.17
N GLU A 152 -20.06 -2.91 -1.09
CA GLU A 152 -20.58 -2.22 0.09
C GLU A 152 -19.49 -1.56 0.93
N ARG A 153 -19.88 -0.52 1.68
CA ARG A 153 -19.10 0.17 2.72
C ARG A 153 -17.82 0.81 2.17
N VAL A 154 -17.92 1.47 1.01
CA VAL A 154 -16.80 2.22 0.41
C VAL A 154 -16.40 3.37 1.32
N GLY A 155 -15.10 3.49 1.62
CA GLY A 155 -14.56 4.52 2.50
C GLY A 155 -14.88 4.33 3.98
N GLU A 156 -15.18 3.10 4.43
CA GLU A 156 -15.42 2.84 5.86
C GLU A 156 -14.18 3.19 6.69
N ASP A 157 -14.39 3.90 7.80
CA ASP A 157 -13.36 4.42 8.71
C ASP A 157 -12.28 5.29 7.99
N MET A 158 -12.54 5.81 6.79
CA MET A 158 -11.58 6.67 6.10
C MET A 158 -11.39 8.00 6.84
N SER A 159 -10.16 8.47 6.93
CA SER A 159 -9.81 9.74 7.58
C SER A 159 -9.50 10.84 6.57
N ALA A 160 -8.93 10.47 5.44
CA ALA A 160 -8.59 11.35 4.33
C ALA A 160 -8.42 10.52 3.05
N GLY A 161 -8.06 11.19 1.94
CA GLY A 161 -7.96 10.59 0.62
C GLY A 161 -9.27 10.66 -0.15
N GLU A 162 -9.23 10.16 -1.38
CA GLU A 162 -10.31 10.29 -2.34
C GLU A 162 -10.55 8.96 -3.06
N ILE A 163 -11.82 8.61 -3.24
CA ILE A 163 -12.21 7.41 -3.98
C ILE A 163 -13.12 7.85 -5.13
N PHE A 164 -12.77 7.44 -6.35
CA PHE A 164 -13.50 7.77 -7.57
C PHE A 164 -14.11 6.50 -8.14
N VAL A 165 -15.41 6.51 -8.42
CA VAL A 165 -16.15 5.35 -8.92
C VAL A 165 -16.95 5.73 -10.15
N ALA A 166 -16.76 5.02 -11.26
CA ALA A 166 -17.54 5.26 -12.49
C ALA A 166 -18.89 4.52 -12.47
N GLY A 167 -18.87 3.28 -12.00
CA GLY A 167 -20.06 2.44 -11.92
C GLY A 167 -20.95 2.72 -10.70
N ASP A 168 -21.71 1.74 -10.28
CA ASP A 168 -22.57 1.83 -9.12
C ASP A 168 -21.80 1.63 -7.81
N VAL A 169 -22.24 2.32 -6.74
CA VAL A 169 -21.74 2.20 -5.39
C VAL A 169 -22.80 1.49 -4.56
N ALA A 170 -22.56 0.25 -4.14
CA ALA A 170 -23.57 -0.53 -3.42
C ALA A 170 -23.94 0.12 -2.07
N SER A 171 -22.96 0.62 -1.31
CA SER A 171 -23.16 1.50 -0.17
C SER A 171 -21.88 2.25 0.21
N LEU A 172 -22.02 3.39 0.87
CA LEU A 172 -20.92 4.11 1.49
C LEU A 172 -20.64 3.58 2.89
N GLY A 173 -19.41 3.74 3.35
CA GLY A 173 -19.03 3.57 4.74
C GLY A 173 -19.62 4.68 5.63
N SER A 174 -19.63 4.47 6.94
CA SER A 174 -20.21 5.42 7.91
C SER A 174 -19.49 6.78 7.93
N ASP A 175 -18.24 6.81 7.54
CA ASP A 175 -17.37 7.99 7.55
C ASP A 175 -17.14 8.59 6.16
N ALA A 176 -17.89 8.11 5.16
CA ALA A 176 -17.75 8.53 3.78
C ALA A 176 -18.99 9.28 3.27
N LYS A 177 -18.77 10.23 2.38
CA LYS A 177 -19.83 10.93 1.63
C LYS A 177 -19.44 11.11 0.18
N GLN A 178 -20.43 11.14 -0.69
CA GLN A 178 -20.25 11.56 -2.08
C GLN A 178 -20.21 13.09 -2.16
N THR A 179 -19.39 13.63 -3.04
CA THR A 179 -19.27 15.06 -3.33
C THR A 179 -19.07 15.26 -4.84
N ASP A 180 -19.11 16.50 -5.26
CA ASP A 180 -18.87 16.85 -6.66
C ASP A 180 -17.38 16.66 -7.01
N LEU A 181 -17.13 16.25 -8.24
CA LEU A 181 -15.80 16.14 -8.84
C LEU A 181 -15.44 17.45 -9.54
N GLY A 182 -14.32 18.05 -9.18
CA GLY A 182 -13.78 19.23 -9.84
C GLY A 182 -13.22 18.92 -11.23
N SER A 183 -13.24 19.91 -12.12
CA SER A 183 -12.70 19.74 -13.49
C SER A 183 -11.19 19.46 -13.52
N GLU A 184 -10.41 20.07 -12.63
CA GLU A 184 -8.97 19.83 -12.51
C GLU A 184 -8.68 18.41 -12.03
N GLU A 185 -9.44 17.93 -11.04
CA GLU A 185 -9.32 16.55 -10.55
C GLU A 185 -9.69 15.51 -11.62
N ASP A 186 -10.76 15.76 -12.38
CA ASP A 186 -11.16 14.89 -13.50
C ASP A 186 -10.06 14.84 -14.57
N GLN A 187 -9.45 15.98 -14.87
CA GLN A 187 -8.33 16.05 -15.80
C GLN A 187 -7.11 15.26 -15.29
N ASP A 188 -6.71 15.42 -14.04
CA ASP A 188 -5.60 14.67 -13.42
C ASP A 188 -5.82 13.15 -13.46
N ILE A 189 -7.07 12.72 -13.24
CA ILE A 189 -7.43 11.30 -13.33
C ILE A 189 -7.29 10.82 -14.78
N ARG A 190 -7.75 11.59 -15.76
CA ARG A 190 -7.63 11.21 -17.19
C ARG A 190 -6.19 11.14 -17.64
N GLU A 191 -5.34 12.09 -17.24
CA GLU A 191 -3.90 12.06 -17.49
C GLU A 191 -3.22 10.82 -16.88
N PHE A 192 -3.63 10.44 -15.65
CA PHE A 192 -3.17 9.18 -15.05
C PHE A 192 -3.63 7.95 -15.85
N LEU A 193 -4.89 7.90 -16.30
CA LEU A 193 -5.40 6.79 -17.10
C LEU A 193 -4.69 6.70 -18.46
N ASP A 194 -4.43 7.83 -19.12
CA ASP A 194 -3.70 7.91 -20.39
C ASP A 194 -2.25 7.42 -20.24
N LYS A 195 -1.58 7.77 -19.15
CA LYS A 195 -0.23 7.25 -18.81
C LYS A 195 -0.19 5.73 -18.85
N TYR A 196 -1.25 5.08 -18.37
CA TYR A 196 -1.38 3.61 -18.35
C TYR A 196 -2.14 3.04 -19.55
N LYS A 197 -2.46 3.87 -20.56
CA LYS A 197 -3.17 3.50 -21.80
C LYS A 197 -4.56 2.90 -21.52
N ILE A 198 -5.25 3.43 -20.54
CA ILE A 198 -6.60 3.05 -20.15
C ILE A 198 -7.58 4.03 -20.81
N ASN A 199 -8.35 3.55 -21.79
CA ASN A 199 -9.38 4.35 -22.44
C ASN A 199 -10.61 4.44 -21.55
N PHE A 200 -10.96 5.65 -21.10
CA PHE A 200 -12.14 5.89 -20.29
C PHE A 200 -12.79 7.22 -20.68
N SER A 201 -14.08 7.18 -20.99
CA SER A 201 -14.89 8.35 -21.38
C SER A 201 -16.11 8.58 -20.48
N GLY A 202 -16.25 7.79 -19.41
CA GLY A 202 -17.33 7.89 -18.44
C GLY A 202 -17.22 9.08 -17.50
N SER A 203 -18.20 9.24 -16.62
CA SER A 203 -18.19 10.15 -15.48
C SER A 203 -17.79 9.40 -14.21
N LEU A 204 -17.24 10.13 -13.24
CA LEU A 204 -16.81 9.59 -11.96
C LEU A 204 -17.61 10.23 -10.82
N LYS A 205 -18.00 9.42 -9.84
CA LYS A 205 -18.52 9.84 -8.55
C LYS A 205 -17.34 9.98 -7.60
N LYS A 206 -17.20 11.12 -6.90
CA LYS A 206 -16.16 11.35 -5.91
C LYS A 206 -16.65 11.05 -4.51
N ILE A 207 -15.89 10.27 -3.74
CA ILE A 207 -16.21 9.88 -2.37
C ILE A 207 -15.03 10.34 -1.48
N VAL A 208 -15.35 11.05 -0.40
CA VAL A 208 -14.39 11.62 0.55
C VAL A 208 -14.84 11.37 1.99
N ASN A 209 -13.98 11.67 2.95
CA ASN A 209 -14.36 11.66 4.35
C ASN A 209 -15.55 12.61 4.63
N ALA A 210 -16.51 12.16 5.41
CA ALA A 210 -17.73 12.93 5.75
C ALA A 210 -17.49 14.05 6.77
N GLY A 211 -16.24 14.28 7.20
CA GLY A 211 -15.88 15.22 8.25
C GLY A 211 -15.90 14.59 9.65
N THR A 212 -15.99 13.28 9.73
CA THR A 212 -15.85 12.55 11.00
C THR A 212 -14.41 12.62 11.47
N LYS A 213 -14.21 12.96 12.74
CA LYS A 213 -12.90 12.93 13.36
C LYS A 213 -12.48 11.48 13.60
N LEU A 214 -11.17 11.21 13.52
CA LEU A 214 -10.60 9.91 13.88
C LEU A 214 -11.23 9.39 15.18
N ARG A 215 -11.77 8.19 15.18
CA ARG A 215 -12.42 7.57 16.36
C ARG A 215 -11.52 7.52 17.59
N TYR A 216 -10.21 7.52 17.38
CA TYR A 216 -9.19 7.45 18.43
C TYR A 216 -8.64 8.81 18.84
N ALA A 217 -9.01 9.89 18.15
CA ALA A 217 -8.56 11.25 18.46
C ALA A 217 -9.70 12.06 19.08
N LYS A 218 -9.82 12.04 20.40
CA LYS A 218 -10.80 12.87 21.13
C LYS A 218 -10.46 14.36 21.09
N SER A 219 -9.21 14.75 20.80
CA SER A 219 -8.76 16.12 20.65
C SER A 219 -7.49 16.18 19.78
N GLU A 220 -7.18 17.35 19.19
CA GLU A 220 -5.92 17.59 18.48
C GLU A 220 -4.68 17.27 19.35
N GLU A 221 -4.79 17.51 20.64
CA GLU A 221 -3.75 17.25 21.64
C GLU A 221 -3.45 15.74 21.77
N GLN A 222 -4.48 14.90 21.67
CA GLN A 222 -4.32 13.44 21.68
C GLN A 222 -3.68 12.91 20.39
N VAL A 223 -3.99 13.50 19.23
CA VAL A 223 -3.33 13.14 17.96
C VAL A 223 -1.87 13.52 17.98
N ARG A 224 -1.52 14.69 18.53
CA ARG A 224 -0.15 15.16 18.69
C ARG A 224 0.67 14.30 19.66
N SER A 225 0.02 13.59 20.57
CA SER A 225 0.68 12.73 21.55
C SER A 225 0.94 11.30 21.06
N ILE A 226 0.45 10.91 19.88
CA ILE A 226 0.67 9.56 19.32
C ILE A 226 2.00 9.54 18.55
N PRO A 227 3.06 8.95 19.09
CA PRO A 227 4.41 9.07 18.53
C PRO A 227 4.65 8.27 17.23
N PHE A 228 3.65 7.56 16.72
CA PHE A 228 3.78 6.67 15.56
C PHE A 228 3.15 7.19 14.26
N PHE A 229 2.54 8.38 14.27
CA PHE A 229 1.92 8.93 13.08
C PHE A 229 2.69 10.14 12.53
N THR A 230 3.97 9.96 12.27
CA THR A 230 4.70 10.92 11.42
C THR A 230 4.46 10.56 9.97
N PHE A 231 3.39 11.12 9.40
CA PHE A 231 3.19 11.08 7.96
C PHE A 231 4.08 12.13 7.32
N SER A 232 4.93 11.71 6.38
CA SER A 232 5.53 12.62 5.40
C SER A 232 4.42 13.01 4.43
N GLY A 233 4.16 14.26 4.30
CA GLY A 233 3.14 14.79 3.41
C GLY A 233 2.29 15.85 4.10
N ASN A 234 1.68 16.71 3.32
CA ASN A 234 0.92 17.91 3.70
C ASN A 234 -0.26 17.69 4.67
N SER A 235 -0.10 16.90 5.72
CA SER A 235 -1.12 16.76 6.72
C SER A 235 -1.00 17.89 7.75
N GLU A 236 -2.11 18.50 8.11
CA GLU A 236 -2.24 19.50 9.17
C GLU A 236 -1.74 19.00 10.55
N TYR A 237 -1.41 17.70 10.65
CA TYR A 237 -0.96 17.01 11.86
C TYR A 237 0.57 16.86 11.95
N TRP A 238 1.32 17.42 10.98
CA TRP A 238 2.77 17.34 10.98
C TRP A 238 3.39 18.31 11.98
N ASN A 239 4.14 17.81 12.97
CA ASN A 239 4.83 18.62 13.96
C ASN A 239 6.35 18.46 13.84
N PRO A 240 7.08 19.47 13.36
CA PRO A 240 8.54 19.42 13.18
C PRO A 240 9.32 19.05 14.45
N LYS A 241 8.87 19.49 15.63
CA LYS A 241 9.53 19.16 16.92
C LYS A 241 9.50 17.69 17.26
N ILE A 242 8.43 16.98 16.87
CA ILE A 242 8.34 15.52 17.09
C ILE A 242 9.33 14.80 16.16
N GLN A 243 9.52 15.30 14.96
CA GLN A 243 10.42 14.70 14.00
C GLN A 243 11.90 14.90 14.38
N GLU A 244 12.30 16.06 14.90
CA GLU A 244 13.63 16.28 15.45
C GLU A 244 13.93 15.31 16.61
N ASP A 245 12.98 15.16 17.52
CA ASP A 245 13.11 14.24 18.67
C ASP A 245 13.23 12.77 18.24
N ILE A 246 12.56 12.36 17.17
CA ILE A 246 12.64 10.99 16.62
C ILE A 246 13.94 10.80 15.85
N HIS A 247 14.35 11.78 15.03
CA HIS A 247 15.57 11.70 14.23
C HIS A 247 16.83 11.61 15.10
N ILE A 248 16.92 12.46 16.13
CA ILE A 248 18.03 12.43 17.08
C ILE A 248 18.09 11.09 17.83
N LYS A 249 16.94 10.51 18.17
CA LYS A 249 16.89 9.23 18.91
C LYS A 249 17.15 8.01 18.03
N SER A 250 16.78 8.05 16.75
CA SER A 250 17.08 6.98 15.79
C SER A 250 18.60 6.88 15.53
N GLN A 251 19.30 8.00 15.48
CA GLN A 251 20.76 8.01 15.32
C GLN A 251 21.51 7.45 16.54
N ILE A 252 20.91 7.49 17.73
CA ILE A 252 21.54 7.02 18.99
C ILE A 252 21.15 5.57 19.31
N GLY A 253 20.28 4.93 18.52
CA GLY A 253 19.84 3.54 18.73
C GLY A 253 19.06 3.32 20.04
N ARG A 254 18.50 4.37 20.66
CA ARG A 254 17.72 4.28 21.89
C ARG A 254 16.39 5.00 21.73
N TYR A 255 15.34 4.26 21.50
CA TYR A 255 13.97 4.77 21.60
C TYR A 255 13.60 4.96 23.08
N ARG A 256 13.55 6.21 23.54
CA ARG A 256 12.88 6.58 24.78
C ARG A 256 11.55 7.22 24.43
N VAL A 257 10.47 6.51 24.68
CA VAL A 257 9.12 7.09 24.62
C VAL A 257 9.00 8.08 25.77
N ARG A 258 9.00 9.38 25.47
CA ARG A 258 8.52 10.41 26.41
C ARG A 258 7.02 10.54 26.22
N GLY A 259 6.31 9.84 27.02
CA GLY A 259 4.86 10.00 27.08
C GLY A 259 4.34 9.08 28.18
N TYR A 260 3.69 9.70 29.14
CA TYR A 260 3.19 9.18 30.40
C TYR A 260 4.22 9.15 31.53
N GLY A 261 3.95 10.00 32.52
CA GLY A 261 4.77 10.13 33.70
C GLY A 261 5.08 8.78 34.32
N GLY A 262 6.36 8.50 34.50
CA GLY A 262 6.83 7.45 35.38
C GLY A 262 6.93 6.05 34.79
N ALA A 263 7.04 5.87 33.46
CA ALA A 263 7.34 4.55 32.91
C ALA A 263 8.71 4.06 33.36
N ARG A 264 8.75 3.11 34.27
CA ARG A 264 9.95 2.34 34.61
C ARG A 264 10.46 1.59 33.37
N PRO A 265 11.78 1.43 33.17
CA PRO A 265 12.28 0.60 32.09
C PRO A 265 11.74 -0.81 32.26
N LEU A 266 11.26 -1.39 31.17
CA LEU A 266 10.88 -2.81 31.12
C LEU A 266 12.08 -3.64 31.55
N PRO A 267 11.91 -4.61 32.44
CA PRO A 267 13.02 -5.52 32.83
C PRO A 267 13.47 -6.27 31.57
N HIS A 268 14.79 -6.36 31.40
CA HIS A 268 15.37 -7.21 30.37
C HIS A 268 14.84 -8.63 30.55
N LEU A 269 14.18 -9.17 29.54
CA LEU A 269 13.92 -10.60 29.45
C LEU A 269 15.28 -11.29 29.36
N GLY A 270 15.78 -11.72 30.52
CA GLY A 270 16.97 -12.54 30.63
C GLY A 270 16.74 -13.86 29.91
N VAL A 271 17.56 -14.12 28.89
CA VAL A 271 17.66 -15.45 28.28
C VAL A 271 18.19 -16.40 29.37
N GLY A 272 17.26 -17.11 30.00
CA GLY A 272 17.60 -18.16 30.95
C GLY A 272 18.30 -19.31 30.23
N ARG A 273 19.61 -19.46 30.49
CA ARG A 273 20.33 -20.69 30.18
C ARG A 273 19.78 -21.81 31.06
N ALA A 274 19.05 -22.73 30.44
CA ALA A 274 18.77 -24.03 31.07
C ALA A 274 20.05 -24.83 31.12
N VAL A 275 20.64 -24.93 32.31
CA VAL A 275 21.70 -25.93 32.62
C VAL A 275 20.97 -27.16 33.14
N GLY A 276 20.94 -28.20 32.32
CA GLY A 276 20.51 -29.52 32.74
C GLY A 276 21.54 -30.11 33.70
N ARG A 277 21.05 -30.68 34.82
CA ARG A 277 21.75 -31.73 35.56
C ARG A 277 20.85 -32.94 35.66
N ALA A 278 21.40 -34.02 35.14
CA ALA A 278 20.90 -35.37 35.37
C ALA A 278 21.09 -35.78 36.83
N GLN A 279 20.12 -36.40 37.38
CA GLN A 279 20.19 -37.65 38.19
C GLN A 279 18.91 -38.41 38.06
#